data_02aa6887cd252430d4d182b647a016ad
#
_entry.id   02aa6887cd252430d4d182b647a016ad
#
_cell.length_a   1.000
_cell.length_b   1.000
_cell.length_c   1.000
_cell.angle_alpha   90.00
_cell.angle_beta   90.00
_cell.angle_gamma   90.00
#
_symmetry.space_group_name_H-M   'P 1'
#
loop_
_entity.id
_entity.type
_entity.pdbx_description
1 polymer ?
#
loop_
_entity_poly.entity_id
_entity_poly.type
_entity_poly.pdbx_seq_one_letter_code
_entity_poly.pdbx_strand_id
1 'polypeptide(L)'
;MEKMTRERMTTRERMAAVENSVEARLRRVRQRLLPSVQMGIAAGLAYFIAHQWVGHPQPFFAPITVVIIVGMSGGDRIARALDMSLGCILGVLIGDLAFAPLGAGGWQIALAVGGSLLFASFFSKSVLVANQVAIGSILISTIMPPTAAVTGVDRAIDAFIGSALGLAVVALLPSAPLATARQEIAKVLKILSSVLDDVSHGISHQQPAEMAVALEAIRGTQSDIDAIISATKSGRESARLSPFLWGSRRYVMSLSRMVPPTDNAIRSTRVLARRALVLVEDQDTVSPKQLWILDQLSSIALDMSAIFEVNAKISQAQGMPALTNRLRAVAAETGLDVLDLNAQPPFGPYSPFEGPAKDANNARAAEAMEAAGAVGAKDAQGGHDNSSTSMPALSASAILAQSRSLIVDLLQVCGWSRESAVAVLKPTSAHPAYPPELRGGSYGYVASEADSSSDSTIDSDPKSGTGSKSD
;
A
#
# COMPACT_ATOMS: atom_id res chain seq x y z
N MET A 1 -34.55 -14.64 -29.96
CA MET A 1 -33.98 -13.38 -29.46
C MET A 1 -33.20 -13.74 -28.21
N GLU A 2 -31.93 -13.99 -28.41
CA GLU A 2 -30.96 -14.45 -27.42
C GLU A 2 -30.53 -13.26 -26.56
N LYS A 3 -31.03 -13.19 -25.34
CA LYS A 3 -30.52 -12.26 -24.33
C LYS A 3 -29.09 -12.75 -23.99
N MET A 4 -28.10 -12.15 -24.59
CA MET A 4 -26.71 -12.26 -24.11
C MET A 4 -26.71 -11.77 -22.65
N THR A 5 -26.73 -12.69 -21.72
CA THR A 5 -26.34 -12.48 -20.34
C THR A 5 -24.89 -11.97 -20.39
N ARG A 6 -24.70 -10.69 -20.13
CA ARG A 6 -23.36 -10.12 -19.90
C ARG A 6 -22.80 -10.85 -18.68
N GLU A 7 -21.99 -11.89 -18.92
CA GLU A 7 -21.25 -12.56 -17.86
C GLU A 7 -20.49 -11.50 -17.06
N ARG A 8 -20.75 -11.47 -15.78
CA ARG A 8 -20.05 -10.56 -14.85
C ARG A 8 -18.61 -11.05 -14.78
N MET A 9 -17.67 -10.27 -15.30
CA MET A 9 -16.24 -10.62 -15.25
C MET A 9 -15.81 -10.75 -13.80
N THR A 10 -15.21 -11.87 -13.46
CA THR A 10 -14.62 -12.09 -12.13
C THR A 10 -13.48 -11.10 -11.86
N THR A 11 -13.15 -10.89 -10.58
CA THR A 11 -12.03 -10.02 -10.17
C THR A 11 -10.73 -10.37 -10.92
N ARG A 12 -10.48 -11.66 -11.13
CA ARG A 12 -9.28 -12.16 -11.84
C ARG A 12 -9.27 -11.75 -13.31
N GLU A 13 -10.38 -11.86 -14.00
CA GLU A 13 -10.51 -11.46 -15.41
C GLU A 13 -10.39 -9.95 -15.58
N ARG A 14 -11.01 -9.19 -14.70
CA ARG A 14 -10.85 -7.71 -14.67
C ARG A 14 -9.38 -7.30 -14.47
N MET A 15 -8.67 -7.96 -13.57
CA MET A 15 -7.25 -7.70 -13.32
C MET A 15 -6.38 -8.10 -14.52
N ALA A 16 -6.59 -9.27 -15.11
CA ALA A 16 -5.85 -9.74 -16.27
C ALA A 16 -6.08 -8.86 -17.52
N ALA A 17 -7.30 -8.40 -17.75
CA ALA A 17 -7.62 -7.49 -18.84
C ALA A 17 -6.90 -6.14 -18.71
N VAL A 18 -6.79 -5.59 -17.49
CA VAL A 18 -6.05 -4.34 -17.23
C VAL A 18 -4.56 -4.52 -17.39
N GLU A 19 -4.00 -5.65 -16.94
CA GLU A 19 -2.55 -5.90 -16.97
C GLU A 19 -2.02 -6.18 -18.40
N ASN A 20 -2.82 -6.78 -19.25
CA ASN A 20 -2.44 -7.15 -20.61
C ASN A 20 -2.73 -6.08 -21.68
N SER A 21 -3.34 -4.97 -21.32
CA SER A 21 -3.69 -3.92 -22.29
C SER A 21 -2.43 -3.25 -22.87
N VAL A 22 -2.48 -2.88 -24.15
CA VAL A 22 -1.41 -2.09 -24.82
C VAL A 22 -1.20 -0.76 -24.10
N GLU A 23 -2.24 -0.19 -23.55
CA GLU A 23 -2.18 1.03 -22.73
C GLU A 23 -1.33 0.84 -21.46
N ALA A 24 -1.43 -0.31 -20.80
CA ALA A 24 -0.61 -0.60 -19.63
C ALA A 24 0.88 -0.74 -20.01
N ARG A 25 1.18 -1.31 -21.19
CA ARG A 25 2.55 -1.40 -21.72
C ARG A 25 3.10 -0.01 -22.05
N LEU A 26 2.31 0.82 -22.73
CA LEU A 26 2.70 2.19 -23.10
C LEU A 26 2.87 3.07 -21.84
N ARG A 27 2.00 2.90 -20.85
CA ARG A 27 2.12 3.56 -19.55
C ARG A 27 3.43 3.19 -18.85
N ARG A 28 3.82 1.91 -18.85
CA ARG A 28 5.11 1.46 -18.27
C ARG A 28 6.30 2.11 -18.99
N VAL A 29 6.29 2.18 -20.31
CA VAL A 29 7.34 2.86 -21.09
C VAL A 29 7.42 4.33 -20.71
N ARG A 30 6.27 5.03 -20.67
CA ARG A 30 6.22 6.46 -20.32
C ARG A 30 6.70 6.73 -18.89
N GLN A 31 6.39 5.83 -17.95
CA GLN A 31 6.86 5.94 -16.57
C GLN A 31 8.38 5.74 -16.42
N ARG A 32 8.97 4.92 -17.30
CA ARG A 32 10.40 4.63 -17.29
C ARG A 32 11.22 5.63 -18.14
N LEU A 33 10.58 6.41 -19.00
CA LEU A 33 11.28 7.30 -19.92
C LEU A 33 12.18 8.32 -19.18
N LEU A 34 11.63 9.03 -18.20
CA LEU A 34 12.38 10.02 -17.43
C LEU A 34 13.55 9.40 -16.65
N PRO A 35 13.38 8.32 -15.88
CA PRO A 35 14.51 7.63 -15.23
C PRO A 35 15.56 7.12 -16.22
N SER A 36 15.15 6.62 -17.38
CA SER A 36 16.10 6.15 -18.41
C SER A 36 16.93 7.27 -19.00
N VAL A 37 16.32 8.41 -19.30
CA VAL A 37 17.02 9.60 -19.79
C VAL A 37 17.99 10.13 -18.72
N GLN A 38 17.56 10.22 -17.47
CA GLN A 38 18.42 10.64 -16.35
C GLN A 38 19.63 9.71 -16.19
N MET A 39 19.41 8.40 -16.28
CA MET A 39 20.50 7.40 -16.23
C MET A 39 21.47 7.56 -17.39
N GLY A 40 20.96 7.73 -18.63
CA GLY A 40 21.78 7.95 -19.81
C GLY A 40 22.65 9.20 -19.71
N ILE A 41 22.06 10.32 -19.29
CA ILE A 41 22.79 11.59 -19.07
C ILE A 41 23.87 11.40 -17.99
N ALA A 42 23.55 10.75 -16.88
CA ALA A 42 24.48 10.51 -15.80
C ALA A 42 25.64 9.59 -16.20
N ALA A 43 25.36 8.54 -16.97
CA ALA A 43 26.39 7.64 -17.49
C ALA A 43 27.31 8.37 -18.51
N GLY A 44 26.74 9.18 -19.41
CA GLY A 44 27.51 10.01 -20.33
C GLY A 44 28.38 11.04 -19.62
N LEU A 45 27.86 11.68 -18.55
CA LEU A 45 28.63 12.63 -17.74
C LEU A 45 29.77 11.93 -16.96
N ALA A 46 29.55 10.72 -16.42
CA ALA A 46 30.58 9.95 -15.75
C ALA A 46 31.72 9.58 -16.74
N TYR A 47 31.36 9.14 -17.96
CA TYR A 47 32.33 8.90 -18.99
C TYR A 47 33.12 10.17 -19.34
N PHE A 48 32.43 11.29 -19.55
CA PHE A 48 33.05 12.58 -19.88
C PHE A 48 34.03 13.05 -18.79
N ILE A 49 33.66 12.98 -17.53
CA ILE A 49 34.53 13.35 -16.39
C ILE A 49 35.78 12.47 -16.37
N ALA A 50 35.62 11.16 -16.44
CA ALA A 50 36.74 10.23 -16.40
C ALA A 50 37.65 10.36 -17.63
N HIS A 51 37.10 10.61 -18.82
CA HIS A 51 37.87 10.75 -20.04
C HIS A 51 38.56 12.11 -20.16
N GLN A 52 37.81 13.23 -19.98
CA GLN A 52 38.34 14.58 -20.26
C GLN A 52 39.09 15.19 -19.09
N TRP A 53 38.66 14.95 -17.84
CA TRP A 53 39.26 15.60 -16.68
C TRP A 53 40.33 14.73 -16.02
N VAL A 54 40.14 13.42 -15.98
CA VAL A 54 41.11 12.49 -15.39
C VAL A 54 42.10 12.00 -16.45
N GLY A 55 41.70 11.99 -17.72
CA GLY A 55 42.57 11.63 -18.84
C GLY A 55 42.60 10.11 -19.15
N HIS A 56 41.67 9.35 -18.62
CA HIS A 56 41.59 7.91 -18.92
C HIS A 56 41.16 7.65 -20.35
N PRO A 57 41.92 6.87 -21.16
CA PRO A 57 41.61 6.69 -22.58
C PRO A 57 40.28 5.93 -22.83
N GLN A 58 39.94 4.98 -21.96
CA GLN A 58 38.72 4.16 -22.06
C GLN A 58 38.10 3.93 -20.69
N PRO A 59 37.39 4.93 -20.13
CA PRO A 59 36.84 4.83 -18.76
C PRO A 59 35.52 4.04 -18.73
N PHE A 60 35.60 2.75 -19.02
CA PHE A 60 34.47 1.84 -19.15
C PHE A 60 33.70 1.64 -17.84
N PHE A 61 34.41 1.62 -16.70
CA PHE A 61 33.78 1.37 -15.40
C PHE A 61 32.94 2.54 -14.89
N ALA A 62 33.24 3.78 -15.27
CA ALA A 62 32.48 4.94 -14.83
C ALA A 62 30.99 4.90 -15.28
N PRO A 63 30.66 4.75 -16.56
CA PRO A 63 29.25 4.68 -16.99
C PRO A 63 28.54 3.41 -16.49
N ILE A 64 29.21 2.26 -16.44
CA ILE A 64 28.60 1.01 -15.96
C ILE A 64 28.20 1.14 -14.50
N THR A 65 29.06 1.68 -13.66
CA THR A 65 28.78 1.86 -12.23
C THR A 65 27.59 2.78 -12.02
N VAL A 66 27.45 3.88 -12.79
CA VAL A 66 26.27 4.72 -12.78
C VAL A 66 24.99 3.91 -13.10
N VAL A 67 25.01 3.10 -14.18
CA VAL A 67 23.87 2.32 -14.59
C VAL A 67 23.45 1.32 -13.50
N ILE A 68 24.42 0.67 -12.87
CA ILE A 68 24.17 -0.29 -11.79
C ILE A 68 23.53 0.44 -10.58
N ILE A 69 24.06 1.56 -10.15
CA ILE A 69 23.61 2.30 -8.95
C ILE A 69 22.24 2.95 -9.19
N VAL A 70 22.06 3.65 -10.31
CA VAL A 70 20.83 4.37 -10.63
C VAL A 70 19.71 3.41 -11.05
N GLY A 71 20.04 2.29 -11.70
CA GLY A 71 19.09 1.29 -12.17
C GLY A 71 18.33 0.56 -11.08
N MET A 72 18.74 0.67 -9.83
CA MET A 72 18.09 0.00 -8.71
C MET A 72 16.79 0.68 -8.30
N SER A 73 15.74 -0.10 -8.17
CA SER A 73 14.43 0.33 -7.71
C SER A 73 14.14 -0.22 -6.30
N GLY A 74 13.31 0.48 -5.52
CA GLY A 74 12.79 0.00 -4.25
C GLY A 74 13.25 0.81 -3.02
N GLY A 75 12.76 0.46 -1.83
CA GLY A 75 13.16 1.09 -0.56
C GLY A 75 14.63 0.86 -0.21
N ASP A 76 15.19 1.68 0.68
CA ASP A 76 16.60 1.69 1.05
C ASP A 76 17.57 1.97 -0.12
N ARG A 77 17.12 2.83 -1.06
CA ARG A 77 17.87 3.11 -2.31
C ARG A 77 19.30 3.57 -2.02
N ILE A 78 19.47 4.44 -1.03
CA ILE A 78 20.77 5.02 -0.72
C ILE A 78 21.69 4.00 -0.05
N ALA A 79 21.17 3.25 0.92
CA ALA A 79 21.95 2.20 1.56
C ALA A 79 22.41 1.15 0.53
N ARG A 80 21.49 0.72 -0.36
CA ARG A 80 21.85 -0.20 -1.44
C ARG A 80 22.79 0.41 -2.47
N ALA A 81 22.63 1.70 -2.79
CA ALA A 81 23.55 2.39 -3.70
C ALA A 81 24.96 2.50 -3.09
N LEU A 82 25.09 2.74 -1.78
CA LEU A 82 26.35 2.71 -1.07
C LEU A 82 26.99 1.31 -1.06
N ASP A 83 26.19 0.29 -0.74
CA ASP A 83 26.65 -1.11 -0.78
C ASP A 83 27.17 -1.47 -2.18
N MET A 84 26.44 -1.09 -3.22
CA MET A 84 26.84 -1.33 -4.60
C MET A 84 28.08 -0.54 -4.99
N SER A 85 28.20 0.71 -4.58
CA SER A 85 29.38 1.53 -4.82
C SER A 85 30.62 0.89 -4.18
N LEU A 86 30.52 0.47 -2.93
CA LEU A 86 31.60 -0.24 -2.23
C LEU A 86 31.93 -1.55 -2.94
N GLY A 87 30.92 -2.34 -3.26
CA GLY A 87 31.10 -3.62 -3.96
C GLY A 87 31.77 -3.44 -5.33
N CYS A 88 31.36 -2.43 -6.10
CA CYS A 88 31.93 -2.15 -7.40
C CYS A 88 33.42 -1.72 -7.30
N ILE A 89 33.72 -0.76 -6.44
CA ILE A 89 35.10 -0.26 -6.24
C ILE A 89 36.03 -1.39 -5.73
N LEU A 90 35.58 -2.12 -4.71
CA LEU A 90 36.35 -3.25 -4.16
C LEU A 90 36.49 -4.37 -5.18
N GLY A 91 35.46 -4.69 -5.96
CA GLY A 91 35.49 -5.73 -6.97
C GLY A 91 36.51 -5.43 -8.08
N VAL A 92 36.51 -4.18 -8.56
CA VAL A 92 37.46 -3.73 -9.56
C VAL A 92 38.90 -3.77 -8.99
N LEU A 93 39.10 -3.24 -7.76
CA LEU A 93 40.41 -3.19 -7.12
C LEU A 93 40.98 -4.59 -6.85
N ILE A 94 40.15 -5.49 -6.29
CA ILE A 94 40.57 -6.87 -5.98
C ILE A 94 40.78 -7.66 -7.27
N GLY A 95 39.88 -7.49 -8.25
CA GLY A 95 39.97 -8.13 -9.54
C GLY A 95 41.29 -7.81 -10.22
N ASP A 96 41.71 -6.56 -10.22
CA ASP A 96 42.93 -6.12 -10.86
C ASP A 96 44.19 -6.52 -10.05
N LEU A 97 44.19 -6.28 -8.74
CA LEU A 97 45.35 -6.53 -7.91
C LEU A 97 45.64 -8.03 -7.70
N ALA A 98 44.58 -8.83 -7.45
CA ALA A 98 44.71 -10.23 -7.08
C ALA A 98 44.62 -11.19 -8.27
N PHE A 99 43.81 -10.89 -9.28
CA PHE A 99 43.48 -11.85 -10.34
C PHE A 99 44.02 -11.47 -11.72
N ALA A 100 44.25 -10.18 -12.00
CA ALA A 100 44.85 -9.80 -13.29
C ALA A 100 46.21 -10.50 -13.58
N PRO A 101 47.11 -10.73 -12.60
CA PRO A 101 48.35 -11.45 -12.85
C PRO A 101 48.18 -12.93 -13.24
N LEU A 102 47.00 -13.54 -12.94
CA LEU A 102 46.74 -14.96 -13.19
C LEU A 102 46.38 -15.25 -14.63
N GLY A 103 46.12 -14.22 -15.44
CA GLY A 103 45.70 -14.37 -16.83
C GLY A 103 44.21 -14.78 -16.99
N ALA A 104 43.79 -14.99 -18.23
CA ALA A 104 42.40 -15.36 -18.60
C ALA A 104 42.26 -16.88 -18.78
N GLY A 105 41.25 -17.47 -18.13
CA GLY A 105 40.94 -18.90 -18.29
C GLY A 105 39.84 -19.36 -17.32
N GLY A 106 39.29 -20.53 -17.56
CA GLY A 106 38.13 -21.02 -16.80
C GLY A 106 38.41 -21.20 -15.30
N TRP A 107 39.57 -21.75 -14.90
CA TRP A 107 39.92 -21.97 -13.52
C TRP A 107 40.31 -20.64 -12.81
N GLN A 108 40.91 -19.68 -13.54
CA GLN A 108 41.20 -18.34 -13.04
C GLN A 108 39.91 -17.58 -12.71
N ILE A 109 38.90 -17.63 -13.59
CA ILE A 109 37.59 -17.03 -13.33
C ILE A 109 36.92 -17.68 -12.12
N ALA A 110 36.98 -19.02 -12.01
CA ALA A 110 36.44 -19.72 -10.85
C ALA A 110 37.11 -19.28 -9.54
N LEU A 111 38.42 -19.14 -9.55
CA LEU A 111 39.19 -18.63 -8.40
C LEU A 111 38.87 -17.16 -8.09
N ALA A 112 38.76 -16.32 -9.14
CA ALA A 112 38.39 -14.91 -8.99
C ALA A 112 37.02 -14.74 -8.38
N VAL A 113 36.02 -15.45 -8.86
CA VAL A 113 34.65 -15.41 -8.34
C VAL A 113 34.59 -15.96 -6.90
N GLY A 114 35.12 -17.16 -6.68
CA GLY A 114 35.11 -17.79 -5.35
C GLY A 114 35.88 -16.99 -4.31
N GLY A 115 37.07 -16.55 -4.65
CA GLY A 115 37.91 -15.72 -3.78
C GLY A 115 37.27 -14.36 -3.48
N SER A 116 36.68 -13.71 -4.48
CA SER A 116 35.99 -12.43 -4.33
C SER A 116 34.75 -12.54 -3.43
N LEU A 117 33.97 -13.60 -3.60
CA LEU A 117 32.78 -13.85 -2.77
C LEU A 117 33.18 -14.11 -1.31
N LEU A 118 34.21 -14.91 -1.07
CA LEU A 118 34.72 -15.18 0.29
C LEU A 118 35.25 -13.90 0.93
N PHE A 119 36.04 -13.13 0.19
CA PHE A 119 36.59 -11.84 0.65
C PHE A 119 35.46 -10.86 0.99
N ALA A 120 34.51 -10.67 0.08
CA ALA A 120 33.36 -9.79 0.30
C ALA A 120 32.51 -10.22 1.50
N SER A 121 32.31 -11.51 1.69
CA SER A 121 31.54 -12.07 2.81
C SER A 121 32.23 -11.87 4.17
N PHE A 122 33.55 -11.73 4.19
CA PHE A 122 34.29 -11.41 5.40
C PHE A 122 34.07 -9.95 5.85
N PHE A 123 33.96 -9.01 4.90
CA PHE A 123 33.81 -7.58 5.19
C PHE A 123 32.37 -7.09 5.24
N SER A 124 31.45 -7.73 4.52
CA SER A 124 30.07 -7.28 4.42
C SER A 124 29.07 -8.44 4.51
N LYS A 125 28.00 -8.22 5.27
CA LYS A 125 26.84 -9.13 5.31
C LYS A 125 25.91 -8.95 4.11
N SER A 126 26.14 -7.93 3.28
CA SER A 126 25.30 -7.60 2.14
C SER A 126 25.60 -8.51 0.97
N VAL A 127 24.61 -9.30 0.54
CA VAL A 127 24.69 -10.13 -0.67
C VAL A 127 24.93 -9.26 -1.92
N LEU A 128 24.46 -8.01 -1.91
CA LEU A 128 24.65 -7.07 -3.00
C LEU A 128 26.14 -6.71 -3.16
N VAL A 129 26.84 -6.44 -2.06
CA VAL A 129 28.29 -6.18 -2.06
C VAL A 129 29.03 -7.40 -2.61
N ALA A 130 28.73 -8.59 -2.10
CA ALA A 130 29.40 -9.82 -2.54
C ALA A 130 29.22 -10.06 -4.06
N ASN A 131 27.99 -9.91 -4.55
CA ASN A 131 27.71 -10.06 -5.98
C ASN A 131 28.44 -9.01 -6.84
N GLN A 132 28.51 -7.76 -6.37
CA GLN A 132 29.22 -6.70 -7.12
C GLN A 132 30.72 -6.90 -7.14
N VAL A 133 31.31 -7.37 -6.05
CA VAL A 133 32.73 -7.71 -5.99
C VAL A 133 33.04 -8.84 -6.99
N ALA A 134 32.22 -9.88 -7.03
CA ALA A 134 32.37 -10.98 -7.99
C ALA A 134 32.23 -10.51 -9.44
N ILE A 135 31.19 -9.69 -9.74
CA ILE A 135 30.97 -9.14 -11.08
C ILE A 135 32.15 -8.27 -11.52
N GLY A 136 32.65 -7.40 -10.63
CA GLY A 136 33.81 -6.56 -10.90
C GLY A 136 35.05 -7.38 -11.23
N SER A 137 35.29 -8.46 -10.47
CA SER A 137 36.42 -9.37 -10.70
C SER A 137 36.32 -10.13 -12.02
N ILE A 138 35.11 -10.58 -12.41
CA ILE A 138 34.85 -11.23 -13.71
C ILE A 138 35.13 -10.25 -14.85
N LEU A 139 34.60 -9.03 -14.76
CA LEU A 139 34.76 -8.02 -15.80
C LEU A 139 36.25 -7.74 -16.08
N ILE A 140 37.05 -7.62 -15.03
CA ILE A 140 38.50 -7.41 -15.17
C ILE A 140 39.17 -8.62 -15.79
N SER A 141 38.87 -9.81 -15.32
CA SER A 141 39.51 -11.04 -15.80
C SER A 141 39.15 -11.37 -17.24
N THR A 142 37.99 -10.88 -17.75
CA THR A 142 37.47 -11.28 -19.07
C THR A 142 37.69 -10.23 -20.17
N ILE A 143 37.50 -8.94 -19.84
CA ILE A 143 37.43 -7.88 -20.86
C ILE A 143 38.78 -7.23 -21.12
N MET A 144 39.68 -7.22 -20.16
CA MET A 144 40.95 -6.52 -20.30
C MET A 144 42.12 -7.39 -19.85
N PRO A 145 42.87 -8.02 -20.78
CA PRO A 145 44.09 -8.72 -20.45
C PRO A 145 45.16 -7.72 -19.89
N PRO A 146 46.11 -8.21 -19.07
CA PRO A 146 47.07 -7.38 -18.29
C PRO A 146 48.09 -6.61 -19.17
N THR A 147 48.00 -6.70 -20.47
CA THR A 147 48.90 -6.00 -21.41
C THR A 147 48.45 -4.58 -21.79
N ALA A 148 47.31 -4.11 -21.30
CA ALA A 148 46.86 -2.73 -21.55
C ALA A 148 47.62 -1.76 -20.66
N ALA A 149 48.00 -0.60 -21.19
CA ALA A 149 48.72 0.47 -20.49
C ALA A 149 47.95 1.17 -19.35
N VAL A 150 46.81 0.62 -18.95
CA VAL A 150 45.87 1.16 -17.91
C VAL A 150 46.10 0.36 -16.63
N THR A 151 46.46 1.06 -15.56
CA THR A 151 46.69 0.43 -14.24
C THR A 151 45.35 0.10 -13.56
N GLY A 152 45.37 -0.86 -12.60
CA GLY A 152 44.17 -1.23 -11.86
C GLY A 152 43.61 -0.12 -10.97
N VAL A 153 44.47 0.80 -10.57
CA VAL A 153 44.06 2.00 -9.84
C VAL A 153 43.19 2.92 -10.69
N ASP A 154 43.53 3.06 -11.98
CA ASP A 154 42.73 3.91 -12.91
C ASP A 154 41.29 3.39 -13.06
N ARG A 155 41.12 2.07 -13.10
CA ARG A 155 39.80 1.43 -13.16
C ARG A 155 39.00 1.61 -11.88
N ALA A 156 39.65 1.54 -10.73
CA ALA A 156 39.03 1.82 -9.43
C ALA A 156 38.60 3.30 -9.30
N ILE A 157 39.42 4.22 -9.85
CA ILE A 157 39.06 5.64 -9.95
C ILE A 157 37.84 5.83 -10.84
N ASP A 158 37.76 5.18 -11.98
CA ASP A 158 36.56 5.21 -12.84
C ASP A 158 35.32 4.71 -12.12
N ALA A 159 35.43 3.58 -11.41
CA ALA A 159 34.34 3.04 -10.63
C ALA A 159 33.93 3.99 -9.49
N PHE A 160 34.90 4.69 -8.87
CA PHE A 160 34.63 5.72 -7.87
C PHE A 160 33.89 6.93 -8.46
N ILE A 161 34.32 7.44 -9.62
CA ILE A 161 33.67 8.56 -10.31
C ILE A 161 32.22 8.18 -10.65
N GLY A 162 32.03 6.98 -11.23
CA GLY A 162 30.69 6.47 -11.55
C GLY A 162 29.83 6.31 -10.29
N SER A 163 30.42 5.81 -9.19
CA SER A 163 29.72 5.66 -7.90
C SER A 163 29.31 7.00 -7.31
N ALA A 164 30.21 7.97 -7.28
CA ALA A 164 29.93 9.31 -6.75
C ALA A 164 28.79 9.99 -7.55
N LEU A 165 28.86 9.91 -8.89
CA LEU A 165 27.84 10.50 -9.74
C LEU A 165 26.52 9.73 -9.64
N GLY A 166 26.54 8.40 -9.62
CA GLY A 166 25.35 7.57 -9.42
C GLY A 166 24.65 7.87 -8.10
N LEU A 167 25.41 7.99 -7.00
CA LEU A 167 24.89 8.38 -5.69
C LEU A 167 24.30 9.80 -5.72
N ALA A 168 25.00 10.75 -6.37
CA ALA A 168 24.49 12.11 -6.53
C ALA A 168 23.14 12.12 -7.29
N VAL A 169 23.00 11.33 -8.36
CA VAL A 169 21.75 11.19 -9.11
C VAL A 169 20.65 10.58 -8.24
N VAL A 170 20.96 9.49 -7.52
CA VAL A 170 19.97 8.84 -6.61
C VAL A 170 19.53 9.78 -5.49
N ALA A 171 20.43 10.58 -4.96
CA ALA A 171 20.15 11.53 -3.88
C ALA A 171 19.41 12.79 -4.34
N LEU A 172 19.83 13.36 -5.47
CA LEU A 172 19.35 14.68 -5.93
C LEU A 172 18.12 14.58 -6.84
N LEU A 173 18.10 13.58 -7.75
CA LEU A 173 17.01 13.48 -8.72
C LEU A 173 15.87 12.61 -8.19
N PRO A 174 14.67 13.20 -8.03
CA PRO A 174 13.51 12.44 -7.61
C PRO A 174 13.08 11.50 -8.75
N SER A 175 13.31 10.22 -8.62
CA SER A 175 12.45 9.25 -9.32
C SER A 175 11.06 9.40 -8.71
N ALA A 176 9.99 9.26 -9.50
CA ALA A 176 8.60 9.53 -9.08
C ALA A 176 8.02 8.47 -8.10
N PRO A 177 8.62 8.22 -6.88
CA PRO A 177 8.13 7.19 -5.97
C PRO A 177 6.74 7.51 -5.44
N LEU A 178 6.38 8.81 -5.43
CA LEU A 178 5.06 9.25 -5.00
C LEU A 178 3.95 8.85 -5.98
N ALA A 179 4.21 8.97 -7.28
CA ALA A 179 3.27 8.53 -8.30
C ALA A 179 3.08 7.01 -8.24
N THR A 180 4.17 6.26 -8.05
CA THR A 180 4.12 4.81 -7.89
C THR A 180 3.35 4.40 -6.64
N ALA A 181 3.63 5.01 -5.48
CA ALA A 181 2.92 4.69 -4.24
C ALA A 181 1.42 4.97 -4.34
N ARG A 182 1.03 6.11 -4.94
CA ARG A 182 -0.39 6.42 -5.20
C ARG A 182 -1.04 5.39 -6.11
N GLN A 183 -0.37 5.00 -7.16
CA GLN A 183 -0.87 4.05 -8.14
C GLN A 183 -1.09 2.67 -7.52
N GLU A 184 -0.16 2.21 -6.67
CA GLU A 184 -0.32 0.94 -5.96
C GLU A 184 -1.44 1.00 -4.90
N ILE A 185 -1.59 2.12 -4.16
CA ILE A 185 -2.74 2.31 -3.25
C ILE A 185 -4.05 2.28 -4.03
N ALA A 186 -4.14 2.99 -5.17
CA ALA A 186 -5.33 2.98 -6.01
C ALA A 186 -5.67 1.56 -6.51
N LYS A 187 -4.66 0.81 -6.95
CA LYS A 187 -4.81 -0.59 -7.40
C LYS A 187 -5.35 -1.47 -6.27
N VAL A 188 -4.76 -1.39 -5.10
CA VAL A 188 -5.14 -2.20 -3.92
C VAL A 188 -6.58 -1.88 -3.48
N LEU A 189 -6.97 -0.59 -3.43
CA LEU A 189 -8.33 -0.18 -3.10
C LEU A 189 -9.35 -0.65 -4.16
N LYS A 190 -8.96 -0.68 -5.44
CA LYS A 190 -9.80 -1.20 -6.51
C LYS A 190 -10.01 -2.71 -6.40
N ILE A 191 -8.97 -3.46 -6.04
CA ILE A 191 -9.08 -4.91 -5.76
C ILE A 191 -10.00 -5.13 -4.56
N LEU A 192 -9.82 -4.37 -3.48
CA LEU A 192 -10.66 -4.43 -2.29
C LEU A 192 -12.13 -4.20 -2.64
N SER A 193 -12.44 -3.16 -3.42
CA SER A 193 -13.79 -2.88 -3.92
C SER A 193 -14.36 -4.06 -4.70
N SER A 194 -13.58 -4.59 -5.67
CA SER A 194 -14.02 -5.70 -6.50
C SER A 194 -14.31 -6.97 -5.68
N VAL A 195 -13.46 -7.27 -4.69
CA VAL A 195 -13.65 -8.43 -3.80
C VAL A 195 -14.89 -8.27 -2.92
N LEU A 196 -15.17 -7.08 -2.39
CA LEU A 196 -16.37 -6.83 -1.62
C LEU A 196 -17.63 -6.98 -2.46
N ASP A 197 -17.60 -6.51 -3.72
CA ASP A 197 -18.68 -6.67 -4.69
C ASP A 197 -18.93 -8.16 -5.03
N ASP A 198 -17.85 -8.91 -5.29
CA ASP A 198 -17.94 -10.36 -5.56
C ASP A 198 -18.44 -11.13 -4.31
N VAL A 199 -18.06 -10.72 -3.11
CA VAL A 199 -18.54 -11.30 -1.85
C VAL A 199 -20.01 -11.02 -1.64
N SER A 200 -20.47 -9.79 -1.82
CA SER A 200 -21.89 -9.42 -1.68
C SER A 200 -22.75 -10.20 -2.69
N HIS A 201 -22.30 -10.27 -3.94
CA HIS A 201 -22.97 -11.03 -4.98
C HIS A 201 -22.98 -12.54 -4.69
N GLY A 202 -21.84 -13.11 -4.27
CA GLY A 202 -21.71 -14.54 -3.95
C GLY A 202 -22.60 -14.98 -2.78
N ILE A 203 -22.76 -14.13 -1.75
CA ILE A 203 -23.69 -14.40 -0.65
C ILE A 203 -25.14 -14.36 -1.16
N SER A 204 -25.50 -13.32 -1.93
CA SER A 204 -26.89 -13.14 -2.41
C SER A 204 -27.36 -14.25 -3.35
N HIS A 205 -26.43 -14.85 -4.12
CA HIS A 205 -26.72 -15.89 -5.11
C HIS A 205 -26.27 -17.28 -4.70
N GLN A 206 -25.77 -17.44 -3.48
CA GLN A 206 -25.24 -18.71 -2.94
C GLN A 206 -24.21 -19.39 -3.87
N GLN A 207 -23.20 -18.59 -4.33
CA GLN A 207 -22.20 -19.03 -5.30
C GLN A 207 -20.80 -19.16 -4.66
N PRO A 208 -20.44 -20.32 -4.07
CA PRO A 208 -19.16 -20.50 -3.40
C PRO A 208 -17.96 -20.43 -4.35
N ALA A 209 -18.12 -20.77 -5.62
CA ALA A 209 -17.04 -20.73 -6.61
C ALA A 209 -16.55 -19.30 -6.89
N GLU A 210 -17.44 -18.32 -7.01
CA GLU A 210 -17.09 -16.90 -7.19
C GLU A 210 -16.34 -16.37 -5.96
N MET A 211 -16.80 -16.75 -4.78
CA MET A 211 -16.17 -16.34 -3.52
C MET A 211 -14.76 -16.93 -3.33
N ALA A 212 -14.52 -18.17 -3.78
CA ALA A 212 -13.20 -18.76 -3.78
C ALA A 212 -12.23 -17.97 -4.69
N VAL A 213 -12.68 -17.52 -5.86
CA VAL A 213 -11.91 -16.66 -6.77
C VAL A 213 -11.63 -15.30 -6.15
N ALA A 214 -12.62 -14.67 -5.52
CA ALA A 214 -12.46 -13.40 -4.81
C ALA A 214 -11.44 -13.51 -3.67
N LEU A 215 -11.49 -14.60 -2.90
CA LEU A 215 -10.54 -14.89 -1.83
C LEU A 215 -9.10 -15.06 -2.36
N GLU A 216 -8.91 -15.70 -3.50
CA GLU A 216 -7.59 -15.85 -4.11
C GLU A 216 -7.07 -14.52 -4.65
N ALA A 217 -7.94 -13.69 -5.23
CA ALA A 217 -7.58 -12.35 -5.68
C ALA A 217 -7.05 -11.48 -4.53
N ILE A 218 -7.72 -11.48 -3.37
CA ILE A 218 -7.29 -10.69 -2.22
C ILE A 218 -6.01 -11.27 -1.57
N ARG A 219 -5.76 -12.57 -1.66
CA ARG A 219 -4.50 -13.19 -1.20
C ARG A 219 -3.31 -12.76 -2.04
N GLY A 220 -3.51 -12.58 -3.34
CA GLY A 220 -2.47 -12.13 -4.27
C GLY A 220 -1.98 -10.70 -4.07
N THR A 221 -2.63 -9.88 -3.23
CA THR A 221 -2.28 -8.47 -3.04
C THR A 221 -1.05 -8.22 -2.17
N GLN A 222 -0.42 -9.26 -1.59
CA GLN A 222 0.73 -9.07 -0.69
C GLN A 222 1.90 -8.37 -1.40
N SER A 223 2.20 -8.74 -2.64
CA SER A 223 3.24 -8.08 -3.43
C SER A 223 2.95 -6.59 -3.69
N ASP A 224 1.67 -6.23 -3.84
CA ASP A 224 1.24 -4.85 -4.05
C ASP A 224 1.43 -4.02 -2.76
N ILE A 225 1.12 -4.60 -1.60
CA ILE A 225 1.40 -3.98 -0.29
C ILE A 225 2.91 -3.76 -0.09
N ASP A 226 3.73 -4.77 -0.40
CA ASP A 226 5.19 -4.65 -0.30
C ASP A 226 5.73 -3.58 -1.26
N ALA A 227 5.13 -3.43 -2.45
CA ALA A 227 5.44 -2.36 -3.39
C ALA A 227 5.08 -0.97 -2.83
N ILE A 228 3.93 -0.81 -2.16
CA ILE A 228 3.53 0.44 -1.49
C ILE A 228 4.53 0.80 -0.39
N ILE A 229 4.88 -0.15 0.48
CA ILE A 229 5.85 0.03 1.56
C ILE A 229 7.20 0.48 0.99
N SER A 230 7.67 -0.21 -0.04
CA SER A 230 8.95 0.08 -0.69
C SER A 230 8.95 1.46 -1.36
N ALA A 231 7.88 1.82 -2.08
CA ALA A 231 7.75 3.11 -2.74
C ALA A 231 7.65 4.28 -1.74
N THR A 232 6.90 4.11 -0.65
CA THR A 232 6.78 5.14 0.38
C THR A 232 8.08 5.32 1.16
N LYS A 233 8.81 4.24 1.46
CA LYS A 233 10.13 4.29 2.09
C LYS A 233 11.13 5.04 1.20
N SER A 234 11.19 4.69 -0.08
CA SER A 234 12.02 5.37 -1.08
C SER A 234 11.65 6.86 -1.21
N GLY A 235 10.34 7.17 -1.19
CA GLY A 235 9.86 8.56 -1.20
C GLY A 235 10.33 9.37 0.01
N ARG A 236 10.30 8.78 1.21
CA ARG A 236 10.78 9.42 2.44
C ARG A 236 12.28 9.67 2.41
N GLU A 237 13.08 8.72 1.95
CA GLU A 237 14.52 8.89 1.77
C GLU A 237 14.83 10.01 0.79
N SER A 238 14.19 10.01 -0.39
CA SER A 238 14.35 11.04 -1.39
C SER A 238 13.94 12.43 -0.88
N ALA A 239 12.83 12.53 -0.14
CA ALA A 239 12.35 13.80 0.43
C ALA A 239 13.25 14.35 1.57
N ARG A 240 14.08 13.50 2.20
CA ARG A 240 15.06 13.95 3.19
C ARG A 240 16.31 14.55 2.56
N LEU A 241 16.73 14.03 1.43
CA LEU A 241 18.02 14.31 0.81
C LEU A 241 17.92 15.29 -0.36
N SER A 242 16.85 15.20 -1.16
CA SER A 242 16.69 16.07 -2.32
C SER A 242 16.08 17.43 -1.95
N PRO A 243 16.80 18.54 -2.18
CA PRO A 243 16.24 19.88 -2.01
C PRO A 243 15.00 20.13 -2.87
N PHE A 244 14.92 19.50 -4.05
CA PHE A 244 13.78 19.62 -4.98
C PHE A 244 12.48 19.02 -4.42
N LEU A 245 12.56 18.14 -3.43
CA LEU A 245 11.40 17.50 -2.80
C LEU A 245 11.00 18.07 -1.44
N TRP A 246 11.66 19.13 -0.96
CA TRP A 246 11.34 19.73 0.34
C TRP A 246 9.89 20.21 0.42
N GLY A 247 9.37 20.82 -0.66
CA GLY A 247 7.97 21.21 -0.74
C GLY A 247 6.97 20.04 -0.66
N SER A 248 7.38 18.86 -1.13
CA SER A 248 6.55 17.66 -1.15
C SER A 248 6.68 16.81 0.12
N ARG A 249 7.54 17.18 1.07
CA ARG A 249 7.82 16.37 2.28
C ARG A 249 6.58 16.07 3.11
N ARG A 250 5.68 17.05 3.29
CA ARG A 250 4.41 16.86 4.03
C ARG A 250 3.53 15.83 3.32
N TYR A 251 3.45 15.89 2.02
CA TYR A 251 2.67 14.96 1.21
C TYR A 251 3.24 13.54 1.26
N VAL A 252 4.56 13.38 1.19
CA VAL A 252 5.23 12.07 1.38
C VAL A 252 4.90 11.47 2.74
N MET A 253 4.93 12.29 3.79
CA MET A 253 4.60 11.84 5.14
C MET A 253 3.13 11.45 5.28
N SER A 254 2.20 12.18 4.68
CA SER A 254 0.79 11.82 4.68
C SER A 254 0.56 10.48 3.97
N LEU A 255 1.17 10.28 2.81
CA LEU A 255 1.08 9.03 2.06
C LEU A 255 1.65 7.84 2.86
N SER A 256 2.76 8.05 3.57
CA SER A 256 3.36 7.01 4.43
C SER A 256 2.45 6.59 5.59
N ARG A 257 1.62 7.50 6.11
CA ARG A 257 0.66 7.20 7.18
C ARG A 257 -0.53 6.37 6.71
N MET A 258 -0.82 6.40 5.40
CA MET A 258 -1.93 5.63 4.82
C MET A 258 -1.57 4.15 4.59
N VAL A 259 -0.27 3.81 4.59
CA VAL A 259 0.18 2.43 4.30
C VAL A 259 -0.32 1.42 5.34
N PRO A 260 -0.12 1.61 6.66
CA PRO A 260 -0.60 0.66 7.66
C PRO A 260 -2.11 0.43 7.62
N PRO A 261 -2.98 1.46 7.57
CA PRO A 261 -4.42 1.23 7.48
C PRO A 261 -4.84 0.58 6.15
N THR A 262 -4.13 0.83 5.04
CA THR A 262 -4.40 0.13 3.78
C THR A 262 -4.08 -1.37 3.89
N ASP A 263 -2.96 -1.75 4.50
CA ASP A 263 -2.62 -3.16 4.76
C ASP A 263 -3.64 -3.81 5.70
N ASN A 264 -4.06 -3.13 6.77
CA ASN A 264 -5.09 -3.61 7.67
C ASN A 264 -6.44 -3.81 6.95
N ALA A 265 -6.85 -2.87 6.09
CA ALA A 265 -8.07 -2.99 5.29
C ALA A 265 -8.07 -4.26 4.40
N ILE A 266 -6.93 -4.57 3.77
CA ILE A 266 -6.76 -5.80 3.00
C ILE A 266 -6.85 -7.04 3.89
N ARG A 267 -6.26 -7.02 5.08
CA ARG A 267 -6.34 -8.14 6.04
C ARG A 267 -7.76 -8.37 6.52
N SER A 268 -8.47 -7.29 6.87
CA SER A 268 -9.89 -7.34 7.27
C SER A 268 -10.75 -7.92 6.15
N THR A 269 -10.56 -7.45 4.91
CA THR A 269 -11.28 -7.96 3.73
C THR A 269 -10.97 -9.42 3.44
N ARG A 270 -9.73 -9.87 3.62
CA ARG A 270 -9.33 -11.29 3.45
C ARG A 270 -10.04 -12.20 4.45
N VAL A 271 -10.14 -11.77 5.71
CA VAL A 271 -10.86 -12.53 6.75
C VAL A 271 -12.36 -12.54 6.45
N LEU A 272 -12.92 -11.38 6.04
CA LEU A 272 -14.31 -11.23 5.64
C LEU A 272 -14.67 -12.19 4.50
N ALA A 273 -13.90 -12.18 3.40
CA ALA A 273 -14.13 -13.04 2.24
C ALA A 273 -14.06 -14.54 2.61
N ARG A 274 -13.13 -14.93 3.50
CA ARG A 274 -13.05 -16.32 4.00
C ARG A 274 -14.30 -16.71 4.81
N ARG A 275 -14.79 -15.81 5.67
CA ARG A 275 -15.98 -16.07 6.48
C ARG A 275 -17.25 -16.09 5.64
N ALA A 276 -17.29 -15.25 4.62
CA ALA A 276 -18.38 -15.26 3.66
C ALA A 276 -18.42 -16.57 2.83
N LEU A 277 -17.26 -17.10 2.43
CA LEU A 277 -17.18 -18.41 1.78
C LEU A 277 -17.76 -19.50 2.67
N VAL A 278 -17.32 -19.59 3.95
CA VAL A 278 -17.84 -20.57 4.91
C VAL A 278 -19.36 -20.40 5.11
N LEU A 279 -19.85 -19.17 5.21
CA LEU A 279 -21.27 -18.89 5.36
C LEU A 279 -22.09 -19.48 4.20
N VAL A 280 -21.60 -19.34 2.97
CA VAL A 280 -22.29 -19.88 1.78
C VAL A 280 -22.15 -21.40 1.68
N GLU A 281 -20.99 -21.97 2.08
CA GLU A 281 -20.79 -23.43 2.16
C GLU A 281 -21.73 -24.07 3.19
N ASP A 282 -21.99 -23.38 4.31
CA ASP A 282 -22.92 -23.80 5.35
C ASP A 282 -24.39 -23.52 4.96
N GLN A 283 -24.66 -22.92 3.78
CA GLN A 283 -25.99 -22.51 3.30
C GLN A 283 -26.69 -21.48 4.21
N ASP A 284 -25.93 -20.76 5.00
CA ASP A 284 -26.39 -19.64 5.81
C ASP A 284 -26.53 -18.36 4.98
N THR A 285 -27.29 -17.40 5.49
CA THR A 285 -27.52 -16.10 4.86
C THR A 285 -27.21 -14.96 5.84
N VAL A 286 -27.14 -13.76 5.32
CA VAL A 286 -27.03 -12.51 6.09
C VAL A 286 -28.22 -11.62 5.84
N SER A 287 -28.46 -10.64 6.71
CA SER A 287 -29.56 -9.68 6.52
C SER A 287 -29.35 -8.81 5.27
N PRO A 288 -30.42 -8.30 4.67
CA PRO A 288 -30.35 -7.28 3.61
C PRO A 288 -29.54 -6.04 4.02
N LYS A 289 -29.59 -5.66 5.30
CA LYS A 289 -28.80 -4.57 5.86
C LYS A 289 -27.29 -4.88 5.82
N GLN A 290 -26.91 -6.12 6.09
CA GLN A 290 -25.49 -6.54 6.06
C GLN A 290 -24.94 -6.55 4.63
N LEU A 291 -25.71 -6.99 3.65
CA LEU A 291 -25.38 -6.89 2.22
C LEU A 291 -25.20 -5.44 1.78
N TRP A 292 -26.15 -4.58 2.16
CA TRP A 292 -26.07 -3.14 1.89
C TRP A 292 -24.75 -2.52 2.46
N ILE A 293 -24.33 -2.90 3.66
CA ILE A 293 -23.06 -2.45 4.24
C ILE A 293 -21.88 -2.86 3.33
N LEU A 294 -21.85 -4.10 2.83
CA LEU A 294 -20.80 -4.58 1.94
C LEU A 294 -20.78 -3.79 0.62
N ASP A 295 -21.94 -3.55 0.02
CA ASP A 295 -22.09 -2.78 -1.22
C ASP A 295 -21.64 -1.32 -1.04
N GLN A 296 -21.99 -0.68 0.08
CA GLN A 296 -21.53 0.66 0.39
C GLN A 296 -20.01 0.71 0.55
N LEU A 297 -19.41 -0.26 1.24
CA LEU A 297 -17.97 -0.34 1.41
C LEU A 297 -17.25 -0.58 0.08
N SER A 298 -17.81 -1.43 -0.79
CA SER A 298 -17.30 -1.64 -2.15
C SER A 298 -17.29 -0.33 -2.94
N SER A 299 -18.43 0.37 -2.97
CA SER A 299 -18.57 1.65 -3.67
C SER A 299 -17.61 2.72 -3.14
N ILE A 300 -17.50 2.88 -1.82
CA ILE A 300 -16.61 3.85 -1.18
C ILE A 300 -15.15 3.52 -1.51
N ALA A 301 -14.75 2.26 -1.47
CA ALA A 301 -13.38 1.85 -1.82
C ALA A 301 -13.04 2.15 -3.29
N LEU A 302 -14.01 1.97 -4.21
CA LEU A 302 -13.85 2.32 -5.62
C LEU A 302 -13.66 3.82 -5.81
N ASP A 303 -14.51 4.63 -5.19
CA ASP A 303 -14.42 6.09 -5.28
C ASP A 303 -13.11 6.59 -4.64
N MET A 304 -12.70 5.98 -3.54
CA MET A 304 -11.41 6.27 -2.89
C MET A 304 -10.24 5.93 -3.82
N SER A 305 -10.30 4.80 -4.55
CA SER A 305 -9.26 4.42 -5.52
C SER A 305 -9.08 5.48 -6.61
N ALA A 306 -10.17 6.09 -7.08
CA ALA A 306 -10.14 7.14 -8.09
C ALA A 306 -9.41 8.42 -7.62
N ILE A 307 -9.48 8.73 -6.32
CA ILE A 307 -8.74 9.86 -5.72
C ILE A 307 -7.22 9.63 -5.76
N PHE A 308 -6.79 8.37 -5.59
CA PHE A 308 -5.38 8.01 -5.62
C PHE A 308 -4.81 7.79 -7.02
N GLU A 309 -5.61 7.75 -8.08
CA GLU A 309 -5.11 7.66 -9.44
C GLU A 309 -4.16 8.82 -9.77
N VAL A 310 -3.10 8.52 -10.55
CA VAL A 310 -2.03 9.49 -10.87
C VAL A 310 -2.58 10.73 -11.61
N ASN A 311 -3.61 10.54 -12.41
CA ASN A 311 -4.26 11.59 -13.21
C ASN A 311 -5.50 12.19 -12.54
N ALA A 312 -5.71 11.92 -11.23
CA ALA A 312 -6.85 12.45 -10.50
C ALA A 312 -6.84 13.98 -10.56
N LYS A 313 -7.98 14.57 -10.94
CA LYS A 313 -8.18 16.01 -10.94
C LYS A 313 -8.25 16.53 -9.50
N ILE A 314 -7.95 17.82 -9.31
CA ILE A 314 -8.05 18.47 -7.98
C ILE A 314 -9.46 18.30 -7.40
N SER A 315 -10.50 18.35 -8.24
CA SER A 315 -11.89 18.13 -7.83
C SER A 315 -12.15 16.72 -7.24
N GLN A 316 -11.39 15.69 -7.66
CA GLN A 316 -11.49 14.36 -7.09
C GLN A 316 -10.86 14.30 -5.69
N ALA A 317 -9.74 14.98 -5.47
CA ALA A 317 -9.15 15.10 -4.15
C ALA A 317 -10.06 15.83 -3.15
N GLN A 318 -10.89 16.76 -3.61
CA GLN A 318 -11.91 17.43 -2.81
C GLN A 318 -13.07 16.51 -2.41
N GLY A 319 -13.23 15.36 -3.06
CA GLY A 319 -14.22 14.33 -2.69
C GLY A 319 -13.94 13.60 -1.38
N MET A 320 -12.74 13.74 -0.78
CA MET A 320 -12.38 13.03 0.46
C MET A 320 -13.34 13.31 1.63
N PRO A 321 -13.80 14.56 1.88
CA PRO A 321 -14.80 14.82 2.91
C PRO A 321 -16.14 14.12 2.67
N ALA A 322 -16.58 14.03 1.42
CA ALA A 322 -17.82 13.34 1.06
C ALA A 322 -17.69 11.82 1.34
N LEU A 323 -16.57 11.20 0.99
CA LEU A 323 -16.30 9.79 1.31
C LEU A 323 -16.24 9.54 2.81
N THR A 324 -15.62 10.45 3.56
CA THR A 324 -15.59 10.39 5.02
C THR A 324 -17.01 10.43 5.61
N ASN A 325 -17.87 11.30 5.12
CA ASN A 325 -19.27 11.39 5.57
C ASN A 325 -20.06 10.13 5.21
N ARG A 326 -19.82 9.53 4.03
CA ARG A 326 -20.43 8.24 3.67
C ARG A 326 -19.97 7.12 4.60
N LEU A 327 -18.68 7.03 4.89
CA LEU A 327 -18.13 6.06 5.85
C LEU A 327 -18.76 6.21 7.24
N ARG A 328 -18.92 7.46 7.72
CA ARG A 328 -19.58 7.75 9.00
C ARG A 328 -21.05 7.33 8.99
N ALA A 329 -21.76 7.55 7.90
CA ALA A 329 -23.14 7.11 7.76
C ALA A 329 -23.25 5.59 7.81
N VAL A 330 -22.40 4.86 7.08
CA VAL A 330 -22.35 3.39 7.12
C VAL A 330 -21.96 2.90 8.52
N ALA A 331 -20.97 3.53 9.16
CA ALA A 331 -20.51 3.18 10.50
C ALA A 331 -21.64 3.21 11.55
N ALA A 332 -22.50 4.20 11.46
CA ALA A 332 -23.65 4.34 12.36
C ALA A 332 -24.70 3.21 12.21
N GLU A 333 -24.68 2.51 11.10
CA GLU A 333 -25.60 1.41 10.81
C GLU A 333 -25.02 0.02 11.16
N THR A 334 -23.78 -0.06 11.67
CA THR A 334 -23.08 -1.31 11.98
C THR A 334 -23.28 -1.82 13.40
N GLY A 335 -24.50 -1.69 13.95
CA GLY A 335 -24.86 -2.24 15.26
C GLY A 335 -25.15 -3.74 15.24
N LEU A 336 -25.45 -4.33 16.41
CA LEU A 336 -25.82 -5.73 16.52
C LEU A 336 -27.18 -6.05 15.87
N ASP A 337 -28.02 -5.05 15.67
CA ASP A 337 -29.28 -5.14 14.94
C ASP A 337 -29.11 -5.63 13.49
N VAL A 338 -27.94 -5.46 12.90
CA VAL A 338 -27.60 -5.99 11.57
C VAL A 338 -27.65 -7.51 11.50
N LEU A 339 -27.48 -8.19 12.62
CA LEU A 339 -27.50 -9.67 12.69
C LEU A 339 -28.93 -10.26 12.70
N ASP A 340 -29.95 -9.43 12.84
CA ASP A 340 -31.33 -9.85 12.60
C ASP A 340 -31.53 -10.04 11.09
N LEU A 341 -31.91 -11.24 10.66
CA LEU A 341 -32.13 -11.58 9.25
C LEU A 341 -33.19 -10.71 8.57
N ASN A 342 -34.09 -10.09 9.34
CA ASN A 342 -35.10 -9.17 8.85
C ASN A 342 -34.66 -7.72 8.80
N ALA A 343 -33.41 -7.42 9.24
CA ALA A 343 -32.91 -6.06 9.25
C ALA A 343 -32.81 -5.49 7.84
N GLN A 344 -33.51 -4.37 7.63
CA GLN A 344 -33.56 -3.67 6.35
C GLN A 344 -32.55 -2.53 6.29
N PRO A 345 -32.06 -2.17 5.08
CA PRO A 345 -31.26 -0.97 4.89
C PRO A 345 -31.97 0.29 5.39
N PRO A 346 -31.22 1.29 5.92
CA PRO A 346 -31.81 2.51 6.49
C PRO A 346 -32.46 3.42 5.42
N PHE A 347 -32.09 3.22 4.16
CA PHE A 347 -32.59 3.99 3.03
C PHE A 347 -33.21 3.03 2.01
N GLY A 348 -34.41 3.38 1.53
CA GLY A 348 -35.05 2.66 0.43
C GLY A 348 -34.17 2.66 -0.85
N PRO A 349 -34.63 2.12 -1.96
CA PRO A 349 -33.85 1.94 -3.18
C PRO A 349 -33.26 3.25 -3.76
N TYR A 350 -33.70 4.39 -3.28
CA TYR A 350 -33.09 5.69 -3.59
C TYR A 350 -32.26 6.19 -2.40
N SER A 351 -30.96 5.94 -2.42
CA SER A 351 -30.04 6.53 -1.45
C SER A 351 -29.64 7.94 -1.92
N PRO A 352 -29.76 8.99 -1.05
CA PRO A 352 -29.33 10.34 -1.39
C PRO A 352 -27.80 10.47 -1.58
N PHE A 353 -27.03 9.39 -1.42
CA PHE A 353 -25.58 9.34 -1.60
C PHE A 353 -25.15 8.82 -2.98
N GLU A 354 -26.08 8.51 -3.88
CA GLU A 354 -25.75 8.02 -5.21
C GLU A 354 -25.61 9.19 -6.20
N GLY A 355 -24.42 9.30 -6.79
CA GLY A 355 -24.19 10.19 -7.93
C GLY A 355 -24.81 9.59 -9.22
N PRO A 356 -24.95 10.38 -10.30
CA PRO A 356 -25.74 10.07 -11.49
C PRO A 356 -25.28 8.88 -12.35
N ALA A 357 -24.34 8.07 -11.88
CA ALA A 357 -23.75 6.99 -12.69
C ALA A 357 -24.26 5.57 -12.39
N LYS A 358 -25.21 5.36 -11.48
CA LYS A 358 -25.59 4.02 -11.00
C LYS A 358 -27.06 3.60 -11.20
N ASP A 359 -27.85 4.37 -11.94
CA ASP A 359 -29.28 4.05 -12.18
C ASP A 359 -29.50 2.65 -12.78
N ALA A 360 -28.53 2.10 -13.50
CA ALA A 360 -28.64 0.77 -14.11
C ALA A 360 -28.40 -0.40 -13.14
N ASN A 361 -27.66 -0.19 -12.03
CA ASN A 361 -27.41 -1.25 -11.03
C ASN A 361 -28.53 -1.30 -9.98
N ASN A 362 -29.13 -0.16 -9.66
CA ASN A 362 -30.23 -0.08 -8.69
C ASN A 362 -31.52 -0.68 -9.21
N ALA A 363 -31.81 -0.54 -10.53
CA ALA A 363 -32.95 -1.21 -11.16
C ALA A 363 -32.84 -2.74 -11.06
N ARG A 364 -31.62 -3.30 -11.10
CA ARG A 364 -31.38 -4.74 -10.96
C ARG A 364 -31.45 -5.24 -9.52
N ALA A 365 -31.05 -4.42 -8.55
CA ALA A 365 -31.21 -4.76 -7.13
C ALA A 365 -32.70 -4.77 -6.74
N ALA A 366 -33.52 -3.86 -7.29
CA ALA A 366 -34.95 -3.83 -7.11
C ALA A 366 -35.64 -5.07 -7.76
N GLU A 367 -35.23 -5.45 -8.98
CA GLU A 367 -35.73 -6.66 -9.65
C GLU A 367 -35.35 -7.95 -8.90
N ALA A 368 -34.13 -8.01 -8.30
CA ALA A 368 -33.69 -9.15 -7.49
C ALA A 368 -34.48 -9.25 -6.16
N MET A 369 -34.79 -8.11 -5.53
CA MET A 369 -35.62 -8.06 -4.32
C MET A 369 -37.07 -8.44 -4.61
N GLU A 370 -37.65 -8.04 -5.76
CA GLU A 370 -39.00 -8.42 -6.16
C GLU A 370 -39.09 -9.91 -6.49
N ALA A 371 -38.03 -10.48 -7.11
CA ALA A 371 -37.93 -11.92 -7.37
C ALA A 371 -37.79 -12.74 -6.08
N ALA A 372 -37.03 -12.26 -5.09
CA ALA A 372 -36.86 -12.90 -3.77
C ALA A 372 -38.16 -12.82 -2.94
N GLY A 373 -38.88 -11.69 -3.02
CA GLY A 373 -40.18 -11.53 -2.37
C GLY A 373 -41.29 -12.42 -2.96
N ALA A 374 -41.22 -12.74 -4.26
CA ALA A 374 -42.20 -13.59 -4.94
C ALA A 374 -42.03 -15.09 -4.61
N VAL A 375 -40.81 -15.54 -4.24
CA VAL A 375 -40.59 -16.94 -3.83
C VAL A 375 -41.00 -17.18 -2.38
N GLY A 376 -40.91 -16.16 -1.51
CA GLY A 376 -41.32 -16.28 -0.09
C GLY A 376 -42.81 -16.26 0.18
N ALA A 377 -43.68 -15.88 -0.81
CA ALA A 377 -45.13 -15.73 -0.61
C ALA A 377 -45.94 -17.02 -0.83
N LYS A 378 -45.33 -18.13 -1.24
CA LYS A 378 -46.05 -19.37 -1.53
C LYS A 378 -46.07 -20.43 -0.43
N ASP A 379 -45.25 -20.31 0.62
CA ASP A 379 -45.16 -21.32 1.69
C ASP A 379 -45.53 -20.83 3.10
N ALA A 380 -46.24 -19.72 3.20
CA ALA A 380 -46.69 -19.17 4.49
C ALA A 380 -48.13 -19.56 4.83
N GLN A 381 -48.47 -20.87 4.80
CA GLN A 381 -49.66 -21.43 5.47
C GLN A 381 -49.28 -22.70 6.22
N GLY A 382 -48.65 -22.55 7.35
CA GLY A 382 -48.43 -23.65 8.31
C GLY A 382 -47.89 -23.03 9.60
N GLY A 383 -48.82 -22.67 10.49
CA GLY A 383 -48.51 -22.10 11.78
C GLY A 383 -47.65 -23.04 12.65
N HIS A 384 -46.52 -22.56 13.05
CA HIS A 384 -45.91 -22.94 14.33
C HIS A 384 -45.19 -21.69 14.87
N ASP A 385 -45.79 -21.13 15.90
CA ASP A 385 -45.19 -20.19 16.83
C ASP A 385 -43.95 -20.85 17.45
N ASN A 386 -42.81 -20.66 16.86
CA ASN A 386 -41.53 -20.93 17.48
C ASN A 386 -40.70 -19.64 17.42
N SER A 387 -40.92 -18.78 18.39
CA SER A 387 -40.00 -17.69 18.74
C SER A 387 -38.71 -18.29 19.37
N SER A 388 -38.07 -19.21 18.64
CA SER A 388 -36.66 -19.55 18.89
C SER A 388 -35.86 -18.39 18.31
N THR A 389 -35.33 -17.54 19.16
CA THR A 389 -34.26 -16.60 18.85
C THR A 389 -33.08 -17.42 18.33
N SER A 390 -33.07 -17.72 17.03
CA SER A 390 -31.94 -18.43 16.42
C SER A 390 -30.72 -17.55 16.62
N MET A 391 -29.72 -18.07 17.29
CA MET A 391 -28.44 -17.36 17.43
C MET A 391 -27.94 -17.03 16.01
N PRO A 392 -27.51 -15.78 15.77
CA PRO A 392 -26.99 -15.40 14.46
C PRO A 392 -25.81 -16.30 14.10
N ALA A 393 -25.71 -16.70 12.83
CA ALA A 393 -24.60 -17.50 12.32
C ALA A 393 -23.27 -16.87 12.71
N LEU A 394 -22.34 -17.69 13.21
CA LEU A 394 -21.01 -17.21 13.63
C LEU A 394 -20.30 -16.49 12.49
N SER A 395 -20.44 -16.97 11.26
CA SER A 395 -19.86 -16.36 10.07
C SER A 395 -20.47 -14.99 9.79
N ALA A 396 -21.79 -14.79 9.95
CA ALA A 396 -22.45 -13.49 9.82
C ALA A 396 -21.90 -12.47 10.85
N SER A 397 -21.77 -12.89 12.11
CA SER A 397 -21.16 -12.05 13.16
C SER A 397 -19.72 -11.67 12.86
N ALA A 398 -18.93 -12.61 12.33
CA ALA A 398 -17.55 -12.35 11.92
C ALA A 398 -17.47 -11.38 10.73
N ILE A 399 -18.37 -11.50 9.74
CA ILE A 399 -18.45 -10.59 8.60
C ILE A 399 -18.74 -9.17 9.12
N LEU A 400 -19.72 -9.00 10.02
CA LEU A 400 -20.03 -7.70 10.61
C LEU A 400 -18.81 -7.12 11.36
N ALA A 401 -18.12 -7.93 12.17
CA ALA A 401 -16.92 -7.49 12.90
C ALA A 401 -15.81 -7.02 11.95
N GLN A 402 -15.60 -7.74 10.83
CA GLN A 402 -14.59 -7.33 9.83
C GLN A 402 -15.05 -6.10 9.03
N SER A 403 -16.33 -5.94 8.72
CA SER A 403 -16.87 -4.73 8.09
C SER A 403 -16.63 -3.50 8.98
N ARG A 404 -16.84 -3.62 10.28
CA ARG A 404 -16.54 -2.56 11.26
C ARG A 404 -15.04 -2.21 11.29
N SER A 405 -14.18 -3.23 11.31
CA SER A 405 -12.71 -3.03 11.24
C SER A 405 -12.32 -2.33 9.95
N LEU A 406 -12.89 -2.74 8.82
CA LEU A 406 -12.64 -2.14 7.51
C LEU A 406 -13.06 -0.66 7.47
N ILE A 407 -14.19 -0.29 8.06
CA ILE A 407 -14.62 1.11 8.17
C ILE A 407 -13.58 1.94 8.92
N VAL A 408 -13.08 1.43 10.06
CA VAL A 408 -12.03 2.11 10.84
C VAL A 408 -10.76 2.27 10.00
N ASP A 409 -10.34 1.25 9.30
CA ASP A 409 -9.14 1.29 8.46
C ASP A 409 -9.30 2.29 7.31
N LEU A 410 -10.45 2.31 6.61
CA LEU A 410 -10.74 3.27 5.54
C LEU A 410 -10.82 4.72 6.06
N LEU A 411 -11.40 4.96 7.25
CA LEU A 411 -11.37 6.28 7.89
C LEU A 411 -9.94 6.72 8.21
N GLN A 412 -9.07 5.81 8.64
CA GLN A 412 -7.66 6.12 8.87
C GLN A 412 -6.92 6.41 7.54
N VAL A 413 -7.28 5.76 6.43
CA VAL A 413 -6.80 6.14 5.08
C VAL A 413 -7.23 7.56 4.74
N CYS A 414 -8.43 7.99 5.16
CA CYS A 414 -8.89 9.39 5.04
C CYS A 414 -8.16 10.36 6.00
N GLY A 415 -7.27 9.87 6.86
CA GLY A 415 -6.45 10.69 7.77
C GLY A 415 -6.98 10.83 9.19
N TRP A 416 -8.01 10.09 9.57
CA TRP A 416 -8.56 10.07 10.93
C TRP A 416 -7.64 9.32 11.90
N SER A 417 -7.68 9.71 13.18
CA SER A 417 -7.06 8.89 14.22
C SER A 417 -7.88 7.60 14.44
N ARG A 418 -7.25 6.58 15.00
CA ARG A 418 -7.94 5.32 15.30
C ARG A 418 -9.08 5.55 16.31
N GLU A 419 -8.83 6.34 17.33
CA GLU A 419 -9.79 6.68 18.39
C GLU A 419 -11.04 7.32 17.78
N SER A 420 -10.86 8.36 16.97
CA SER A 420 -11.96 9.05 16.28
C SER A 420 -12.70 8.12 15.32
N ALA A 421 -11.98 7.27 14.60
CA ALA A 421 -12.59 6.33 13.68
C ALA A 421 -13.41 5.23 14.39
N VAL A 422 -12.99 4.77 15.56
CA VAL A 422 -13.75 3.81 16.37
C VAL A 422 -14.98 4.47 17.02
N ALA A 423 -14.86 5.73 17.47
CA ALA A 423 -15.96 6.46 18.10
C ALA A 423 -17.17 6.69 17.17
N VAL A 424 -16.97 6.62 15.85
CA VAL A 424 -18.06 6.77 14.86
C VAL A 424 -18.92 5.49 14.73
N LEU A 425 -18.38 4.34 15.11
CA LEU A 425 -19.10 3.08 15.01
C LEU A 425 -20.25 3.01 16.03
N LYS A 426 -21.39 2.45 15.62
CA LYS A 426 -22.49 2.16 16.54
C LYS A 426 -21.97 1.24 17.67
N PRO A 427 -22.12 1.60 18.97
CA PRO A 427 -21.64 0.78 20.07
C PRO A 427 -22.25 -0.64 20.04
N THR A 428 -21.41 -1.65 20.24
CA THR A 428 -21.81 -3.05 20.40
C THR A 428 -21.50 -3.60 21.80
N SER A 429 -20.99 -2.74 22.67
CA SER A 429 -20.71 -3.02 24.09
C SER A 429 -21.38 -1.99 24.95
N ALA A 430 -21.78 -2.38 26.17
CA ALA A 430 -22.30 -1.46 27.17
C ALA A 430 -21.24 -0.46 27.66
N HIS A 431 -19.96 -0.82 27.58
CA HIS A 431 -18.83 0.01 27.99
C HIS A 431 -17.82 0.11 26.84
N PRO A 432 -18.09 0.95 25.81
CA PRO A 432 -17.16 1.12 24.71
C PRO A 432 -15.88 1.80 25.19
N ALA A 433 -14.73 1.35 24.69
CA ALA A 433 -13.41 1.89 25.03
C ALA A 433 -13.25 3.39 24.65
N TYR A 434 -13.99 3.81 23.64
CA TYR A 434 -14.07 5.20 23.19
C TYR A 434 -15.54 5.63 23.22
N PRO A 435 -15.88 6.79 23.82
CA PRO A 435 -17.25 7.27 23.85
C PRO A 435 -17.76 7.48 22.43
N PRO A 436 -19.00 7.05 22.13
CA PRO A 436 -19.57 7.21 20.79
C PRO A 436 -19.75 8.69 20.44
N GLU A 437 -19.49 9.02 19.18
CA GLU A 437 -19.73 10.37 18.65
C GLU A 437 -21.25 10.66 18.67
N LEU A 438 -21.67 11.69 19.43
CA LEU A 438 -23.07 12.07 19.48
C LEU A 438 -23.47 12.76 18.17
N ARG A 439 -24.42 12.17 17.42
CA ARG A 439 -25.02 12.80 16.26
C ARG A 439 -25.88 13.99 16.72
N GLY A 440 -25.44 15.23 16.43
CA GLY A 440 -26.26 16.44 16.63
C GLY A 440 -25.68 17.53 17.51
N GLY A 441 -24.45 17.39 18.02
CA GLY A 441 -23.77 18.46 18.76
C GLY A 441 -22.96 19.37 17.81
N SER A 442 -23.32 20.62 17.71
CA SER A 442 -22.42 21.73 17.35
C SER A 442 -21.08 21.52 18.06
N TYR A 443 -19.98 21.78 17.37
CA TYR A 443 -18.62 21.71 17.91
C TYR A 443 -18.50 22.54 19.20
N GLY A 444 -18.75 21.90 20.35
CA GLY A 444 -18.52 22.39 21.66
C GLY A 444 -17.56 21.44 22.38
N TYR A 445 -16.36 21.91 22.61
CA TYR A 445 -15.38 21.26 23.45
C TYR A 445 -16.00 21.13 24.87
N VAL A 446 -16.47 19.93 25.20
CA VAL A 446 -16.84 19.62 26.59
C VAL A 446 -15.56 19.17 27.28
N ALA A 447 -14.87 20.10 27.91
CA ALA A 447 -13.89 19.77 28.94
C ALA A 447 -14.58 18.89 29.99
N SER A 448 -13.97 17.75 30.32
CA SER A 448 -14.45 16.83 31.35
C SER A 448 -14.48 17.56 32.70
N GLU A 449 -15.66 17.93 33.18
CA GLU A 449 -15.93 18.17 34.58
C GLU A 449 -15.94 16.83 35.31
N ALA A 450 -14.77 16.31 35.62
CA ALA A 450 -14.61 15.20 36.54
C ALA A 450 -13.27 15.35 37.25
N ASP A 451 -13.14 16.47 38.02
CA ASP A 451 -12.22 16.59 39.15
C ASP A 451 -12.46 17.91 39.89
N SER A 452 -13.64 18.06 40.46
CA SER A 452 -13.89 19.12 41.46
C SER A 452 -14.90 18.69 42.52
N SER A 453 -14.57 17.61 43.23
CA SER A 453 -15.23 17.34 44.50
C SER A 453 -14.33 16.45 45.38
N SER A 454 -13.33 17.06 45.96
CA SER A 454 -12.75 16.72 47.27
C SER A 454 -11.52 17.60 47.47
N ASP A 455 -11.67 18.73 48.09
CA ASP A 455 -10.94 19.15 49.29
C ASP A 455 -11.25 20.61 49.62
N SER A 456 -12.22 20.81 50.48
CA SER A 456 -12.35 22.01 51.25
C SER A 456 -12.24 21.60 52.70
N THR A 457 -11.13 21.83 53.31
CA THR A 457 -10.94 22.25 54.72
C THR A 457 -9.48 22.03 55.11
N ILE A 458 -8.84 23.11 55.45
CA ILE A 458 -7.95 23.34 56.62
C ILE A 458 -7.27 24.70 56.38
N ASP A 459 -7.84 25.67 56.93
CA ASP A 459 -7.47 26.54 58.08
C ASP A 459 -6.09 27.23 58.03
N SER A 460 -6.20 28.56 57.94
CA SER A 460 -5.54 29.67 58.67
C SER A 460 -4.03 29.56 59.02
N ASP A 461 -3.32 30.44 58.47
CA ASP A 461 -2.75 31.69 59.02
C ASP A 461 -1.21 31.73 59.25
N PRO A 462 -0.59 32.90 59.32
CA PRO A 462 0.70 33.18 58.72
C PRO A 462 1.82 33.37 59.77
N LYS A 463 3.06 33.32 59.38
CA LYS A 463 4.13 34.17 59.96
C LYS A 463 5.47 34.02 59.25
N SER A 464 5.89 35.15 58.68
CA SER A 464 7.14 35.86 58.94
C SER A 464 8.48 35.07 59.01
N GLY A 465 9.42 35.52 58.26
CA GLY A 465 10.80 35.40 58.68
C GLY A 465 11.84 35.31 57.60
N THR A 466 12.25 36.41 57.03
CA THR A 466 13.63 36.91 56.90
C THR A 466 14.76 35.91 56.76
N GLY A 467 15.62 36.15 55.79
CA GLY A 467 17.04 36.02 56.00
C GLY A 467 17.83 35.24 54.97
N SER A 468 18.41 35.94 54.06
CA SER A 468 19.85 36.14 53.93
C SER A 468 20.72 35.03 53.38
N LYS A 469 21.26 35.30 52.17
CA LYS A 469 22.66 35.29 51.74
C LYS A 469 23.48 34.01 51.67
N SER A 470 24.09 33.93 50.51
CA SER A 470 25.51 33.49 50.22
C SER A 470 25.81 32.00 50.44
N ASP A 471 26.31 31.25 49.46
CA ASP A 471 27.43 31.45 48.53
C ASP A 471 27.17 30.75 47.22
#